data_9f7c5f2a50a09ee95f1eb86436b589de
#
_entry.id   9f7c5f2a50a09ee95f1eb86436b589de
#
_cell.length_a   1.000
_cell.length_b   1.000
_cell.length_c   1.000
_cell.angle_alpha   90.00
_cell.angle_beta   90.00
_cell.angle_gamma   90.00
#
_symmetry.space_group_name_H-M   'P 1'
#
loop_
_entity.id
_entity.type
_entity.pdbx_description
1 polymer ?
#
loop_
_entity_poly.entity_id
_entity_poly.type
_entity_poly.pdbx_seq_one_letter_code
_entity_poly.pdbx_strand_id
1 'polypeptide(L)'
;MTTPRDPQAAGRPPSVAIIGAGIAGLAAAYALREAGVRVTVLEGSPRLGGKLAVSPVGGVETDAGAEALLARRPEGIELITSLGLAGELREPGTTTAGIWTRGAVRPLPRRQFLGVPADLDELAATELLSPAGLARARQDTELPAAPDAGPGAPDVSVTEGVGRRLGPEVVDRLVEPLLGGVYAGRCEDLSFQATLGPLAAAATRFRSLSAAAAALLPAAPAPGG
;
A
#
# COMPACT_ATOMS: atom_id res chain seq x y z
N MET A 1 -28.81 33.14 -9.67
CA MET A 1 -29.70 33.38 -8.49
C MET A 1 -28.79 33.28 -7.26
N THR A 2 -28.40 34.42 -6.70
CA THR A 2 -27.60 34.51 -5.47
C THR A 2 -28.57 34.46 -4.29
N THR A 3 -28.48 33.42 -3.49
CA THR A 3 -29.30 33.28 -2.25
C THR A 3 -28.92 34.44 -1.30
N PRO A 4 -29.90 35.16 -0.73
CA PRO A 4 -29.61 36.25 0.21
C PRO A 4 -28.86 35.70 1.45
N ARG A 5 -27.76 36.32 1.83
CA ARG A 5 -27.11 36.07 3.10
C ARG A 5 -27.99 36.54 4.23
N ASP A 6 -28.35 35.64 5.12
CA ASP A 6 -29.12 35.93 6.34
C ASP A 6 -28.29 36.87 7.23
N PRO A 7 -28.79 38.09 7.59
CA PRO A 7 -28.11 39.03 8.46
C PRO A 7 -27.86 38.52 9.86
N GLN A 8 -28.56 37.47 10.33
CA GLN A 8 -28.37 36.87 11.65
C GLN A 8 -27.21 35.86 11.71
N ALA A 9 -26.56 35.57 10.59
CA ALA A 9 -25.39 34.71 10.53
C ALA A 9 -24.08 35.40 10.95
N ALA A 10 -24.09 36.72 11.13
CA ALA A 10 -22.93 37.50 11.60
C ALA A 10 -22.72 37.26 13.12
N GLY A 11 -21.81 36.32 13.47
CA GLY A 11 -21.43 36.02 14.86
C GLY A 11 -21.51 34.54 15.25
N ARG A 12 -22.14 33.68 14.47
CA ARG A 12 -22.11 32.23 14.72
C ARG A 12 -20.85 31.61 14.11
N PRO A 13 -20.12 30.77 14.86
CA PRO A 13 -19.01 30.03 14.26
C PRO A 13 -19.53 29.20 13.08
N PRO A 14 -18.71 29.07 12.02
CA PRO A 14 -19.08 28.24 10.88
C PRO A 14 -19.40 26.82 11.34
N SER A 15 -20.36 26.18 10.69
CA SER A 15 -20.74 24.80 11.02
C SER A 15 -20.59 23.89 9.80
N VAL A 16 -20.04 22.70 10.02
CA VAL A 16 -19.81 21.66 9.01
C VAL A 16 -20.45 20.36 9.46
N ALA A 17 -21.16 19.68 8.55
CA ALA A 17 -21.60 18.32 8.72
C ALA A 17 -20.67 17.39 7.95
N ILE A 18 -20.18 16.35 8.61
CA ILE A 18 -19.31 15.31 8.03
C ILE A 18 -20.11 14.02 7.98
N ILE A 19 -20.17 13.41 6.82
CA ILE A 19 -20.86 12.13 6.61
C ILE A 19 -19.81 11.00 6.67
N GLY A 20 -19.99 10.11 7.64
CA GLY A 20 -19.11 8.97 7.92
C GLY A 20 -18.11 9.25 9.05
N ALA A 21 -18.12 8.40 10.06
CA ALA A 21 -17.21 8.44 11.21
C ALA A 21 -16.08 7.41 11.12
N GLY A 22 -15.58 7.14 9.91
CA GLY A 22 -14.31 6.46 9.69
C GLY A 22 -13.13 7.40 9.95
N ILE A 23 -11.89 6.89 9.85
CA ILE A 23 -10.68 7.67 10.17
C ILE A 23 -10.61 9.01 9.41
N ALA A 24 -11.00 9.04 8.14
CA ALA A 24 -10.99 10.27 7.34
C ALA A 24 -11.97 11.33 7.88
N GLY A 25 -13.21 10.92 8.20
CA GLY A 25 -14.21 11.82 8.75
C GLY A 25 -13.85 12.31 10.15
N LEU A 26 -13.30 11.44 10.99
CA LEU A 26 -12.87 11.79 12.34
C LEU A 26 -11.64 12.71 12.32
N ALA A 27 -10.66 12.48 11.45
CA ALA A 27 -9.50 13.37 11.28
C ALA A 27 -9.93 14.76 10.78
N ALA A 28 -10.85 14.82 9.82
CA ALA A 28 -11.41 16.08 9.33
C ALA A 28 -12.18 16.82 10.45
N ALA A 29 -12.96 16.08 11.26
CA ALA A 29 -13.68 16.65 12.40
C ALA A 29 -12.71 17.23 13.43
N TYR A 30 -11.63 16.53 13.74
CA TYR A 30 -10.59 16.97 14.66
C TYR A 30 -9.95 18.28 14.16
N ALA A 31 -9.45 18.30 12.93
CA ALA A 31 -8.81 19.48 12.35
C ALA A 31 -9.74 20.71 12.29
N LEU A 32 -11.01 20.52 11.92
CA LEU A 32 -12.00 21.60 11.88
C LEU A 32 -12.34 22.13 13.28
N ARG A 33 -12.42 21.25 14.26
CA ARG A 33 -12.66 21.65 15.65
C ARG A 33 -11.50 22.49 16.19
N GLU A 34 -10.26 22.09 15.94
CA GLU A 34 -9.07 22.89 16.31
C GLU A 34 -9.07 24.26 15.64
N ALA A 35 -9.65 24.37 14.45
CA ALA A 35 -9.85 25.63 13.73
C ALA A 35 -11.09 26.44 14.23
N GLY A 36 -11.75 26.04 15.31
CA GLY A 36 -12.90 26.74 15.89
C GLY A 36 -14.22 26.56 15.14
N VAL A 37 -14.30 25.57 14.24
CA VAL A 37 -15.52 25.24 13.49
C VAL A 37 -16.40 24.31 14.31
N ARG A 38 -17.70 24.55 14.31
CA ARG A 38 -18.67 23.63 14.91
C ARG A 38 -18.89 22.45 13.95
N VAL A 39 -18.57 21.24 14.42
CA VAL A 39 -18.64 20.03 13.60
C VAL A 39 -19.75 19.11 14.11
N THR A 40 -20.51 18.56 13.18
CA THR A 40 -21.43 17.44 13.42
C THR A 40 -21.02 16.29 12.54
N VAL A 41 -20.72 15.12 13.13
CA VAL A 41 -20.43 13.89 12.41
C VAL A 41 -21.67 13.02 12.35
N LEU A 42 -22.06 12.57 11.17
CA LEU A 42 -23.20 11.70 10.91
C LEU A 42 -22.69 10.32 10.52
N GLU A 43 -23.04 9.30 11.29
CA GLU A 43 -22.65 7.90 11.04
C GLU A 43 -23.90 7.04 10.82
N GLY A 44 -23.90 6.22 9.77
CA GLY A 44 -25.02 5.36 9.42
C GLY A 44 -24.95 3.96 10.06
N SER A 45 -23.82 3.58 10.63
CA SER A 45 -23.64 2.31 11.32
C SER A 45 -23.77 2.47 12.86
N PRO A 46 -23.97 1.38 13.61
CA PRO A 46 -24.07 1.44 15.08
C PRO A 46 -22.74 1.72 15.78
N ARG A 47 -21.62 1.80 15.07
CA ARG A 47 -20.29 2.05 15.64
C ARG A 47 -19.50 3.10 14.86
N LEU A 48 -18.62 3.80 15.55
CA LEU A 48 -17.62 4.69 14.96
C LEU A 48 -16.38 3.89 14.50
N GLY A 49 -15.51 4.51 13.72
CA GLY A 49 -14.20 3.96 13.33
C GLY A 49 -14.14 3.41 11.90
N GLY A 50 -15.28 3.04 11.29
CA GLY A 50 -15.30 2.53 9.90
C GLY A 50 -14.45 1.26 9.75
N LYS A 51 -13.34 1.35 9.00
CA LYS A 51 -12.38 0.25 8.79
C LYS A 51 -11.46 -0.02 10.00
N LEU A 52 -11.40 0.87 10.97
CA LEU A 52 -10.79 0.60 12.27
C LEU A 52 -11.84 -0.15 13.11
N ALA A 53 -11.65 -1.44 13.25
CA ALA A 53 -12.60 -2.31 13.93
C ALA A 53 -11.84 -3.32 14.80
N VAL A 54 -12.40 -3.58 15.98
CA VAL A 54 -11.90 -4.59 16.91
C VAL A 54 -12.89 -5.75 16.97
N SER A 55 -12.38 -6.96 17.05
CA SER A 55 -13.15 -8.19 17.25
C SER A 55 -12.49 -9.08 18.29
N PRO A 56 -13.22 -9.65 19.24
CA PRO A 56 -12.64 -10.58 20.20
C PRO A 56 -12.37 -11.94 19.55
N VAL A 57 -11.16 -12.43 19.70
CA VAL A 57 -10.75 -13.78 19.28
C VAL A 57 -10.14 -14.48 20.50
N GLY A 58 -10.75 -15.56 20.95
CA GLY A 58 -10.25 -16.31 22.12
C GLY A 58 -10.18 -15.49 23.40
N GLY A 59 -11.02 -14.46 23.56
CA GLY A 59 -11.02 -13.56 24.71
C GLY A 59 -10.00 -12.40 24.65
N VAL A 60 -9.27 -12.30 23.54
CA VAL A 60 -8.31 -11.19 23.27
C VAL A 60 -8.92 -10.27 22.21
N GLU A 61 -8.90 -8.98 22.45
CA GLU A 61 -9.27 -7.98 21.44
C GLU A 61 -8.21 -7.94 20.34
N THR A 62 -8.64 -8.11 19.10
CA THR A 62 -7.78 -8.10 17.91
C THR A 62 -8.34 -7.14 16.88
N ASP A 63 -7.46 -6.54 16.10
CA ASP A 63 -7.88 -5.72 14.97
C ASP A 63 -8.53 -6.60 13.90
N ALA A 64 -9.78 -6.26 13.53
CA ALA A 64 -10.56 -6.95 12.50
C ALA A 64 -10.57 -6.18 11.16
N GLY A 65 -9.83 -5.10 11.08
CA GLY A 65 -9.74 -4.22 9.92
C GLY A 65 -8.31 -3.75 9.70
N ALA A 66 -8.12 -2.43 9.65
CA ALA A 66 -6.79 -1.86 9.54
C ALA A 66 -6.05 -1.96 10.88
N GLU A 67 -4.94 -2.69 10.91
CA GLU A 67 -4.14 -2.97 12.12
C GLU A 67 -2.83 -2.18 12.18
N ALA A 68 -2.34 -1.69 11.05
CA ALA A 68 -1.06 -1.03 10.98
C ALA A 68 -1.07 0.19 10.06
N LEU A 69 -0.14 1.10 10.29
CA LEU A 69 0.12 2.23 9.42
C LEU A 69 1.59 2.26 9.00
N LEU A 70 1.86 2.87 7.85
CA LEU A 70 3.22 3.00 7.36
C LEU A 70 3.92 4.20 8.02
N ALA A 71 4.92 3.96 8.86
CA ALA A 71 5.67 5.00 9.57
C ALA A 71 6.37 6.01 8.64
N ARG A 72 6.67 5.63 7.39
CA ARG A 72 7.19 6.55 6.36
C ARG A 72 6.18 7.59 5.86
N ARG A 73 4.90 7.44 6.22
CA ARG A 73 3.84 8.41 5.98
C ARG A 73 3.61 9.20 7.26
N PRO A 74 4.02 10.47 7.32
CA PRO A 74 4.00 11.24 8.56
C PRO A 74 2.58 11.53 9.05
N GLU A 75 1.60 11.62 8.16
CA GLU A 75 0.26 12.12 8.46
C GLU A 75 -0.44 11.33 9.58
N GLY A 76 -0.28 10.00 9.58
CA GLY A 76 -0.84 9.12 10.62
C GLY A 76 -0.14 9.30 11.96
N ILE A 77 1.18 9.36 11.96
CA ILE A 77 2.00 9.57 13.16
C ILE A 77 1.72 10.96 13.77
N GLU A 78 1.63 12.00 12.93
CA GLU A 78 1.32 13.36 13.37
C GLU A 78 -0.06 13.45 14.02
N LEU A 79 -1.08 12.82 13.44
CA LEU A 79 -2.42 12.77 14.02
C LEU A 79 -2.40 12.07 15.40
N ILE A 80 -1.79 10.89 15.50
CA ILE A 80 -1.66 10.13 16.75
C ILE A 80 -0.94 10.96 17.81
N THR A 81 0.13 11.64 17.44
CA THR A 81 0.92 12.50 18.32
C THR A 81 0.11 13.70 18.79
N SER A 82 -0.63 14.37 17.89
CA SER A 82 -1.49 15.52 18.24
C SER A 82 -2.62 15.15 19.18
N LEU A 83 -3.06 13.90 19.16
CA LEU A 83 -4.03 13.33 20.09
C LEU A 83 -3.43 12.93 21.45
N GLY A 84 -2.11 13.09 21.65
CA GLY A 84 -1.42 12.67 22.86
C GLY A 84 -1.19 11.16 22.99
N LEU A 85 -1.35 10.40 21.89
CA LEU A 85 -1.28 8.94 21.86
C LEU A 85 0.06 8.41 21.34
N ALA A 86 1.10 9.25 21.21
CA ALA A 86 2.41 8.81 20.71
C ALA A 86 3.01 7.64 21.50
N GLY A 87 2.77 7.57 22.82
CA GLY A 87 3.22 6.48 23.69
C GLY A 87 2.53 5.13 23.42
N GLU A 88 1.42 5.13 22.67
CA GLU A 88 0.69 3.91 22.31
C GLU A 88 1.17 3.28 21.00
N LEU A 89 2.00 3.98 20.24
CA LEU A 89 2.60 3.42 19.03
C LEU A 89 3.50 2.24 19.38
N ARG A 90 3.36 1.17 18.61
CA ARG A 90 4.18 -0.05 18.74
C ARG A 90 4.76 -0.42 17.39
N GLU A 91 6.02 -0.77 17.38
CA GLU A 91 6.66 -1.34 16.20
C GLU A 91 6.40 -2.85 16.15
N PRO A 92 6.29 -3.43 14.94
CA PRO A 92 6.21 -4.89 14.81
C PRO A 92 7.39 -5.58 15.49
N GLY A 93 7.13 -6.70 16.18
CA GLY A 93 8.18 -7.50 16.81
C GLY A 93 9.08 -8.23 15.81
N THR A 94 8.70 -8.24 14.52
CA THR A 94 9.50 -8.79 13.41
C THR A 94 9.34 -7.93 12.17
N THR A 95 10.41 -7.82 11.40
CA THR A 95 10.41 -7.17 10.08
C THR A 95 10.44 -8.20 8.93
N THR A 96 10.39 -9.48 9.25
CA THR A 96 10.44 -10.57 8.27
C THR A 96 9.05 -11.17 8.09
N ALA A 97 8.76 -11.56 6.85
CA ALA A 97 7.55 -12.28 6.50
C ALA A 97 7.89 -13.48 5.61
N GLY A 98 6.97 -14.44 5.56
CA GLY A 98 7.07 -15.59 4.69
C GLY A 98 5.79 -15.81 3.90
N ILE A 99 5.91 -16.49 2.78
CA ILE A 99 4.80 -16.91 1.93
C ILE A 99 4.67 -18.43 2.02
N TRP A 100 3.46 -18.89 2.33
CA TRP A 100 3.13 -20.31 2.20
C TRP A 100 2.95 -20.65 0.73
N THR A 101 3.87 -21.39 0.18
CA THR A 101 3.80 -21.85 -1.20
C THR A 101 4.59 -23.15 -1.38
N ARG A 102 4.17 -24.00 -2.31
CA ARG A 102 4.85 -25.26 -2.65
C ARG A 102 5.08 -26.16 -1.42
N GLY A 103 4.09 -26.20 -0.50
CA GLY A 103 4.11 -27.06 0.69
C GLY A 103 5.04 -26.59 1.82
N ALA A 104 5.56 -25.36 1.78
CA ALA A 104 6.41 -24.81 2.83
C ALA A 104 6.22 -23.29 2.98
N VAL A 105 6.58 -22.76 4.14
CA VAL A 105 6.77 -21.30 4.33
C VAL A 105 8.14 -20.94 3.77
N ARG A 106 8.16 -20.00 2.83
CA ARG A 106 9.39 -19.53 2.18
C ARG A 106 9.61 -18.05 2.47
N PRO A 107 10.86 -17.62 2.69
CA PRO A 107 11.14 -16.23 2.99
C PRO A 107 10.86 -15.33 1.81
N LEU A 108 10.46 -14.08 2.07
CA LEU A 108 10.42 -13.04 1.06
C LEU A 108 11.85 -12.62 0.66
N PRO A 109 12.11 -12.30 -0.61
CA PRO A 109 13.35 -11.66 -0.99
C PRO A 109 13.43 -10.28 -0.31
N ARG A 110 14.58 -9.92 0.22
CA ARG A 110 14.78 -8.62 0.90
C ARG A 110 14.72 -7.45 -0.06
N ARG A 111 15.25 -7.66 -1.26
CA ARG A 111 15.29 -6.66 -2.32
C ARG A 111 14.12 -6.86 -3.29
N GLN A 112 13.00 -6.24 -2.93
CA GLN A 112 11.80 -6.23 -3.75
C GLN A 112 11.04 -4.91 -3.57
N PHE A 113 10.34 -4.46 -4.60
CA PHE A 113 9.45 -3.31 -4.55
C PHE A 113 8.01 -3.79 -4.70
N LEU A 114 7.27 -3.84 -3.58
CA LEU A 114 5.88 -4.29 -3.52
C LEU A 114 5.65 -5.64 -4.23
N GLY A 115 6.53 -6.61 -3.99
CA GLY A 115 6.48 -7.94 -4.58
C GLY A 115 7.22 -8.08 -5.91
N VAL A 116 7.67 -7.00 -6.54
CA VAL A 116 8.48 -7.08 -7.75
C VAL A 116 9.96 -7.23 -7.37
N PRO A 117 10.60 -8.37 -7.68
CA PRO A 117 11.96 -8.65 -7.25
C PRO A 117 12.97 -7.73 -7.94
N ALA A 118 13.90 -7.19 -7.17
CA ALA A 118 15.02 -6.38 -7.67
C ALA A 118 16.28 -7.20 -7.93
N ASP A 119 16.36 -8.39 -7.35
CA ASP A 119 17.47 -9.34 -7.49
C ASP A 119 16.92 -10.75 -7.70
N LEU A 120 17.18 -11.31 -8.87
CA LEU A 120 16.69 -12.63 -9.26
C LEU A 120 17.52 -13.77 -8.67
N ASP A 121 18.75 -13.53 -8.23
CA ASP A 121 19.56 -14.53 -7.55
C ASP A 121 19.14 -14.63 -6.07
N GLU A 122 18.83 -13.52 -5.43
CA GLU A 122 18.19 -13.52 -4.12
C GLU A 122 16.81 -14.20 -4.17
N LEU A 123 16.01 -13.91 -5.19
CA LEU A 123 14.72 -14.59 -5.39
C LEU A 123 14.90 -16.11 -5.58
N ALA A 124 15.92 -16.54 -6.33
CA ALA A 124 16.22 -17.96 -6.50
C ALA A 124 16.49 -18.66 -5.16
N ALA A 125 17.23 -18.02 -4.28
CA ALA A 125 17.56 -18.55 -2.95
C ALA A 125 16.34 -18.73 -2.04
N THR A 126 15.23 -18.02 -2.29
CA THR A 126 13.98 -18.18 -1.52
C THR A 126 13.20 -19.44 -1.89
N GLU A 127 13.47 -20.05 -3.04
CA GLU A 127 12.70 -21.16 -3.63
C GLU A 127 11.19 -20.88 -3.77
N LEU A 128 10.77 -19.63 -3.83
CA LEU A 128 9.38 -19.24 -4.08
C LEU A 128 8.90 -19.72 -5.45
N LEU A 129 9.76 -19.60 -6.46
CA LEU A 129 9.45 -20.00 -7.82
C LEU A 129 9.88 -21.45 -8.10
N SER A 130 9.27 -22.05 -9.12
CA SER A 130 9.79 -23.26 -9.72
C SER A 130 11.06 -22.96 -10.55
N PRO A 131 11.89 -23.97 -10.90
CA PRO A 131 12.99 -23.75 -11.82
C PRO A 131 12.56 -23.13 -13.15
N ALA A 132 11.39 -23.53 -13.68
CA ALA A 132 10.82 -22.98 -14.91
C ALA A 132 10.36 -21.52 -14.72
N GLY A 133 9.70 -21.21 -13.59
CA GLY A 133 9.29 -19.84 -13.24
C GLY A 133 10.48 -18.90 -13.09
N LEU A 134 11.56 -19.37 -12.45
CA LEU A 134 12.79 -18.59 -12.30
C LEU A 134 13.47 -18.37 -13.67
N ALA A 135 13.56 -19.40 -14.51
CA ALA A 135 14.09 -19.27 -15.87
C ALA A 135 13.27 -18.26 -16.69
N ARG A 136 11.92 -18.28 -16.55
CA ARG A 136 11.05 -17.29 -17.20
C ARG A 136 11.30 -15.87 -16.67
N ALA A 137 11.46 -15.70 -15.37
CA ALA A 137 11.73 -14.38 -14.78
C ALA A 137 13.07 -13.80 -15.27
N ARG A 138 14.08 -14.63 -15.44
CA ARG A 138 15.40 -14.20 -15.94
C ARG A 138 15.39 -13.69 -17.38
N GLN A 139 14.38 -14.05 -18.18
CA GLN A 139 14.21 -13.51 -19.54
C GLN A 139 13.86 -12.01 -19.55
N ASP A 140 13.48 -11.42 -18.40
CA ASP A 140 13.17 -9.99 -18.29
C ASP A 140 14.27 -9.09 -18.87
N THR A 141 15.54 -9.46 -18.71
CA THR A 141 16.68 -8.71 -19.26
C THR A 141 16.85 -8.84 -20.77
N GLU A 142 16.29 -9.91 -21.37
CA GLU A 142 16.40 -10.20 -22.79
C GLU A 142 15.24 -9.60 -23.60
N LEU A 143 14.09 -9.38 -22.94
CA LEU A 143 12.92 -8.81 -23.59
C LEU A 143 13.18 -7.35 -24.04
N PRO A 144 12.54 -6.91 -25.13
CA PRO A 144 12.56 -5.50 -25.50
C PRO A 144 12.12 -4.60 -24.32
N ALA A 145 12.64 -3.39 -24.26
CA ALA A 145 12.16 -2.41 -23.31
C ALA A 145 10.63 -2.26 -23.46
N ALA A 146 9.90 -2.10 -22.36
CA ALA A 146 8.45 -1.95 -22.39
C ALA A 146 8.10 -0.57 -22.98
N PRO A 147 7.61 -0.47 -24.23
CA PRO A 147 7.27 0.81 -24.84
C PRO A 147 6.06 1.48 -24.18
N ASP A 148 5.26 0.67 -23.44
CA ASP A 148 3.95 1.05 -22.93
C ASP A 148 3.95 1.40 -21.42
N ALA A 149 5.13 1.56 -20.82
CA ALA A 149 5.25 1.90 -19.41
C ALA A 149 5.61 3.39 -19.26
N GLY A 150 4.65 4.30 -19.37
CA GLY A 150 4.93 5.72 -19.17
C GLY A 150 3.69 6.59 -19.08
N PRO A 151 3.83 7.88 -18.74
CA PRO A 151 2.71 8.80 -18.76
C PRO A 151 2.05 8.84 -20.14
N GLY A 152 0.77 8.49 -20.22
CA GLY A 152 0.00 8.44 -21.48
C GLY A 152 -0.03 7.08 -22.16
N ALA A 153 0.70 6.07 -21.70
CA ALA A 153 0.51 4.69 -22.13
C ALA A 153 -0.85 4.14 -21.63
N PRO A 154 -1.49 3.22 -22.38
CA PRO A 154 -2.67 2.53 -21.87
C PRO A 154 -2.37 1.86 -20.53
N ASP A 155 -3.24 2.07 -19.55
CA ASP A 155 -3.11 1.37 -18.28
C ASP A 155 -3.42 -0.11 -18.44
N VAL A 156 -2.64 -0.95 -17.77
CA VAL A 156 -2.81 -2.40 -17.76
C VAL A 156 -2.96 -2.87 -16.33
N SER A 157 -3.43 -4.11 -16.12
CA SER A 157 -3.46 -4.67 -14.78
C SER A 157 -2.05 -4.96 -14.25
N VAL A 158 -1.91 -5.05 -12.92
CA VAL A 158 -0.64 -5.48 -12.28
C VAL A 158 -0.22 -6.86 -12.79
N THR A 159 -1.20 -7.78 -12.93
CA THR A 159 -0.96 -9.12 -13.49
C THR A 159 -0.34 -9.03 -14.88
N GLU A 160 -0.86 -8.16 -15.73
CA GLU A 160 -0.35 -8.00 -17.10
C GLU A 160 1.01 -7.30 -17.10
N GLY A 161 1.16 -6.17 -16.40
CA GLY A 161 2.39 -5.38 -16.36
C GLY A 161 3.59 -6.14 -15.80
N VAL A 162 3.39 -6.89 -14.71
CA VAL A 162 4.46 -7.72 -14.12
C VAL A 162 4.60 -9.05 -14.85
N GLY A 163 3.49 -9.72 -15.17
CA GLY A 163 3.50 -11.07 -15.77
C GLY A 163 4.13 -11.12 -17.15
N ARG A 164 3.93 -10.10 -17.98
CA ARG A 164 4.61 -9.99 -19.30
C ARG A 164 6.14 -9.97 -19.15
N ARG A 165 6.65 -9.37 -18.10
CA ARG A 165 8.08 -9.21 -17.85
C ARG A 165 8.67 -10.39 -17.09
N LEU A 166 8.13 -10.71 -15.93
CA LEU A 166 8.70 -11.66 -14.98
C LEU A 166 8.00 -13.02 -14.96
N GLY A 167 6.90 -13.16 -15.69
CA GLY A 167 6.14 -14.40 -15.76
C GLY A 167 5.06 -14.53 -14.67
N PRO A 168 4.10 -15.46 -14.87
CA PRO A 168 2.94 -15.61 -14.00
C PRO A 168 3.30 -16.05 -12.57
N GLU A 169 4.32 -16.91 -12.40
CA GLU A 169 4.69 -17.36 -11.06
C GLU A 169 5.18 -16.25 -10.13
N VAL A 170 5.81 -15.20 -10.66
CA VAL A 170 6.18 -14.02 -9.87
C VAL A 170 4.93 -13.28 -9.42
N VAL A 171 3.94 -13.14 -10.30
CA VAL A 171 2.65 -12.53 -9.94
C VAL A 171 1.98 -13.35 -8.86
N ASP A 172 1.72 -14.63 -9.10
CA ASP A 172 0.89 -15.49 -8.24
C ASP A 172 1.53 -15.74 -6.86
N ARG A 173 2.86 -15.85 -6.81
CA ARG A 173 3.56 -16.31 -5.60
C ARG A 173 4.28 -15.20 -4.83
N LEU A 174 4.39 -14.02 -5.40
CA LEU A 174 5.09 -12.92 -4.75
C LEU A 174 4.29 -11.62 -4.77
N VAL A 175 3.82 -11.17 -5.94
CA VAL A 175 3.13 -9.89 -6.07
C VAL A 175 1.71 -9.96 -5.50
N GLU A 176 0.92 -10.97 -5.88
CA GLU A 176 -0.46 -11.16 -5.43
C GLU A 176 -0.58 -11.29 -3.90
N PRO A 177 0.22 -12.10 -3.19
CA PRO A 177 0.14 -12.18 -1.73
C PRO A 177 0.44 -10.86 -1.03
N LEU A 178 1.31 -10.03 -1.58
CA LEU A 178 1.66 -8.74 -0.99
C LEU A 178 0.65 -7.64 -1.34
N LEU A 179 0.32 -7.46 -2.61
CA LEU A 179 -0.58 -6.40 -3.05
C LEU A 179 -2.04 -6.72 -2.74
N GLY A 180 -2.46 -7.98 -2.93
CA GLY A 180 -3.82 -8.42 -2.62
C GLY A 180 -4.18 -8.16 -1.15
N GLY A 181 -3.24 -8.41 -0.23
CA GLY A 181 -3.40 -8.09 1.19
C GLY A 181 -3.49 -6.59 1.47
N VAL A 182 -2.66 -5.78 0.81
CA VAL A 182 -2.62 -4.31 1.04
C VAL A 182 -3.83 -3.62 0.44
N TYR A 183 -4.23 -3.99 -0.78
CA TYR A 183 -5.30 -3.31 -1.53
C TYR A 183 -6.66 -4.01 -1.39
N ALA A 184 -6.73 -5.15 -0.72
CA ALA A 184 -7.93 -5.99 -0.60
C ALA A 184 -8.58 -6.26 -1.98
N GLY A 185 -7.75 -6.51 -2.99
CA GLY A 185 -8.13 -6.74 -4.38
C GLY A 185 -7.17 -7.70 -5.07
N ARG A 186 -7.53 -8.14 -6.27
CA ARG A 186 -6.70 -9.04 -7.07
C ARG A 186 -5.80 -8.25 -8.02
N CYS A 187 -4.59 -8.70 -8.25
CA CYS A 187 -3.66 -8.06 -9.18
C CYS A 187 -4.20 -7.94 -10.62
N GLU A 188 -5.13 -8.79 -11.00
CA GLU A 188 -5.82 -8.70 -12.31
C GLU A 188 -6.75 -7.50 -12.42
N ASP A 189 -7.27 -7.00 -11.29
CA ASP A 189 -8.19 -5.86 -11.21
C ASP A 189 -7.49 -4.55 -10.80
N LEU A 190 -6.24 -4.64 -10.35
CA LEU A 190 -5.46 -3.47 -9.92
C LEU A 190 -4.74 -2.83 -11.10
N SER A 191 -4.88 -1.51 -11.25
CA SER A 191 -4.13 -0.70 -12.20
C SER A 191 -2.63 -0.75 -11.91
N PHE A 192 -1.81 -1.08 -12.88
CA PHE A 192 -0.36 -1.08 -12.74
C PHE A 192 0.19 0.32 -12.48
N GLN A 193 -0.34 1.32 -13.19
CA GLN A 193 0.10 2.71 -13.02
C GLN A 193 -0.34 3.31 -11.68
N ALA A 194 -1.55 3.03 -11.21
CA ALA A 194 -2.03 3.55 -9.93
C ALA A 194 -1.39 2.83 -8.73
N THR A 195 -1.22 1.50 -8.81
CA THR A 195 -0.72 0.67 -7.71
C THR A 195 0.80 0.71 -7.60
N LEU A 196 1.50 0.61 -8.73
CA LEU A 196 2.95 0.54 -8.86
C LEU A 196 3.52 1.76 -9.60
N GLY A 197 2.92 2.94 -9.46
CA GLY A 197 3.26 4.16 -10.18
C GLY A 197 4.76 4.51 -10.23
N PRO A 198 5.49 4.47 -9.10
CA PRO A 198 6.94 4.68 -9.13
C PRO A 198 7.68 3.65 -10.00
N LEU A 199 7.24 2.38 -9.98
CA LEU A 199 7.83 1.33 -10.79
C LEU A 199 7.48 1.51 -12.27
N ALA A 200 6.24 1.86 -12.60
CA ALA A 200 5.82 2.18 -13.95
C ALA A 200 6.66 3.33 -14.53
N ALA A 201 6.87 4.39 -13.77
CA ALA A 201 7.73 5.51 -14.16
C ALA A 201 9.21 5.10 -14.32
N ALA A 202 9.73 4.23 -13.45
CA ALA A 202 11.09 3.74 -13.57
C ALA A 202 11.26 2.81 -14.80
N ALA A 203 10.28 1.95 -15.08
CA ALA A 203 10.31 1.01 -16.20
C ALA A 203 10.50 1.68 -17.58
N THR A 204 10.18 2.96 -17.72
CA THR A 204 10.47 3.73 -18.97
C THR A 204 11.96 3.96 -19.20
N ARG A 205 12.78 3.90 -18.14
CA ARG A 205 14.21 4.22 -18.18
C ARG A 205 15.11 2.99 -18.09
N PHE A 206 14.55 1.88 -17.68
CA PHE A 206 15.30 0.62 -17.51
C PHE A 206 14.82 -0.45 -18.49
N ARG A 207 15.74 -1.26 -18.98
CA ARG A 207 15.41 -2.34 -19.91
C ARG A 207 14.64 -3.47 -19.25
N SER A 208 14.90 -3.73 -17.95
CA SER A 208 14.23 -4.79 -17.20
C SER A 208 13.40 -4.24 -16.05
N LEU A 209 12.32 -4.92 -15.70
CA LEU A 209 11.45 -4.54 -14.59
C LEU A 209 12.16 -4.74 -13.24
N SER A 210 13.01 -5.77 -13.15
CA SER A 210 13.84 -5.99 -11.96
C SER A 210 14.87 -4.86 -11.75
N ALA A 211 15.49 -4.35 -12.81
CA ALA A 211 16.38 -3.19 -12.72
C ALA A 211 15.62 -1.91 -12.32
N ALA A 212 14.41 -1.73 -12.86
CA ALA A 212 13.55 -0.62 -12.44
C ALA A 212 13.19 -0.71 -10.96
N ALA A 213 12.85 -1.90 -10.46
CA ALA A 213 12.59 -2.14 -9.05
C ALA A 213 13.83 -1.86 -8.19
N ALA A 214 15.01 -2.31 -8.63
CA ALA A 214 16.27 -2.07 -7.93
C ALA A 214 16.59 -0.58 -7.75
N ALA A 215 16.30 0.22 -8.76
CA ALA A 215 16.52 1.66 -8.74
C ALA A 215 15.62 2.42 -7.74
N LEU A 216 14.53 1.82 -7.29
CA LEU A 216 13.60 2.40 -6.30
C LEU A 216 13.96 2.03 -4.85
N LEU A 217 14.90 1.14 -4.65
CA LEU A 217 15.32 0.66 -3.35
C LEU A 217 16.59 1.38 -2.88
N PRO A 218 16.80 1.49 -1.57
CA PRO A 218 18.07 1.92 -1.04
C PRO A 218 19.23 1.07 -1.60
N ALA A 219 20.40 1.67 -1.72
CA ALA A 219 21.60 0.93 -2.11
C ALA A 219 21.77 -0.32 -1.23
N ALA A 220 22.18 -1.43 -1.83
CA ALA A 220 22.49 -2.62 -1.06
C ALA A 220 23.60 -2.28 -0.06
N PRO A 221 23.54 -2.76 1.20
CA PRO A 221 24.66 -2.64 2.11
C PRO A 221 25.90 -3.25 1.45
N ALA A 222 27.04 -2.59 1.61
CA ALA A 222 28.29 -3.12 1.08
C ALA A 222 28.54 -4.52 1.68
N PRO A 223 29.05 -5.48 0.89
CA PRO A 223 29.40 -6.78 1.42
C PRO A 223 30.50 -6.59 2.46
N GLY A 224 30.20 -6.85 3.75
CA GLY A 224 31.17 -6.81 4.84
C GLY A 224 31.02 -5.71 5.89
N GLY A 225 29.81 -5.12 6.04
CA GLY A 225 29.50 -4.24 7.18
C GLY A 225 28.75 -5.00 8.28
#